data_0cae4093483da1a06391abc648c5a9b5
#
_entry.id   0cae4093483da1a06391abc648c5a9b5
#
_cell.length_a   1.000
_cell.length_b   1.000
_cell.length_c   1.000
_cell.angle_alpha   90.00
_cell.angle_beta   90.00
_cell.angle_gamma   90.00
#
_symmetry.space_group_name_H-M   'P 1'
#
loop_
_entity.id
_entity.type
_entity.pdbx_description
1 polymer ?
#
loop_
_entity_poly.entity_id
_entity_poly.type
_entity_poly.pdbx_seq_one_letter_code
_entity_poly.pdbx_strand_id
1 'polypeptide(L)'
;MSDEISVKSMRTFKGNPVFKEYYTAVEYAQLLLRRFSYDITLAGKKEIDTPPFWIDMSKLFELYVYSKLRAVFTGRKEVQYHVKERRQELDYLLKPTEWAEPYVVDAKYKPRYGERGGITIDDAREVSGYARLSWVYGKLDLDADAVAPIKCLIIYPDQEQEERFTFTRTAEPQFEKVSEYVRFYKVGIKLPVIASRNP
;
A
#
# COMPACT_ATOMS: atom_id res chain seq x y z
N MET A 1 -22.49 -21.94 28.50
CA MET A 1 -21.16 -21.94 29.15
C MET A 1 -20.17 -21.48 28.06
N SER A 2 -19.77 -20.23 28.14
CA SER A 2 -18.72 -19.71 27.24
C SER A 2 -17.39 -20.00 27.92
N ASP A 3 -16.58 -20.88 27.31
CA ASP A 3 -15.21 -21.10 27.77
C ASP A 3 -14.42 -19.80 27.58
N GLU A 4 -14.10 -19.13 28.67
CA GLU A 4 -13.21 -17.97 28.66
C GLU A 4 -11.81 -18.42 28.24
N ILE A 5 -11.39 -18.07 27.05
CA ILE A 5 -10.04 -18.29 26.57
C ILE A 5 -9.10 -17.36 27.33
N SER A 6 -8.34 -17.88 28.27
CA SER A 6 -7.37 -17.11 29.06
C SER A 6 -5.96 -17.22 28.49
N VAL A 7 -5.13 -16.17 28.71
CA VAL A 7 -3.69 -16.18 28.36
C VAL A 7 -2.94 -17.36 28.97
N LYS A 8 -3.42 -17.92 30.07
CA LYS A 8 -2.86 -19.10 30.73
C LYS A 8 -3.05 -20.38 29.90
N SER A 9 -4.20 -20.55 29.24
CA SER A 9 -4.49 -21.72 28.42
C SER A 9 -3.66 -21.79 27.15
N MET A 10 -3.18 -20.65 26.66
CA MET A 10 -2.33 -20.57 25.45
C MET A 10 -0.84 -20.85 25.69
N ARG A 11 -0.37 -20.77 26.95
CA ARG A 11 1.04 -21.05 27.29
C ARG A 11 1.45 -22.52 27.10
N THR A 12 0.49 -23.42 27.02
CA THR A 12 0.71 -24.86 26.89
C THR A 12 0.51 -25.39 25.46
N PHE A 13 0.28 -24.51 24.49
CA PHE A 13 0.08 -24.95 23.12
C PHE A 13 1.39 -25.47 22.53
N LYS A 14 1.51 -26.79 22.41
CA LYS A 14 2.56 -27.48 21.63
C LYS A 14 2.02 -27.65 20.21
N GLY A 15 2.31 -26.69 19.34
CA GLY A 15 1.88 -26.77 17.95
C GLY A 15 2.51 -27.95 17.21
N ASN A 16 1.80 -28.47 16.22
CA ASN A 16 2.35 -29.46 15.30
C ASN A 16 3.41 -28.80 14.40
N PRO A 17 4.66 -29.31 14.34
CA PRO A 17 5.74 -28.71 13.55
C PRO A 17 5.46 -28.65 12.04
N VAL A 18 4.44 -29.35 11.55
CA VAL A 18 4.01 -29.33 10.15
C VAL A 18 3.34 -28.00 9.76
N PHE A 19 2.80 -27.25 10.72
CA PHE A 19 2.07 -26.00 10.46
C PHE A 19 2.78 -24.80 11.09
N LYS A 20 3.89 -24.36 10.47
CA LYS A 20 4.68 -23.22 10.96
C LYS A 20 3.84 -21.92 11.09
N GLU A 21 2.87 -21.73 10.20
CA GLU A 21 1.98 -20.55 10.19
C GLU A 21 1.09 -20.48 11.45
N TYR A 22 0.78 -21.62 12.07
CA TYR A 22 0.04 -21.63 13.33
C TYR A 22 0.80 -21.03 14.51
N TYR A 23 2.13 -21.12 14.51
CA TYR A 23 2.94 -20.48 15.56
C TYR A 23 2.82 -18.97 15.48
N THR A 24 2.94 -18.42 14.29
CA THR A 24 2.79 -16.97 14.04
C THR A 24 1.38 -16.51 14.40
N ALA A 25 0.35 -17.25 14.04
CA ALA A 25 -1.03 -16.95 14.38
C ALA A 25 -1.26 -16.96 15.91
N VAL A 26 -0.69 -17.94 16.62
CA VAL A 26 -0.78 -18.02 18.09
C VAL A 26 -0.01 -16.91 18.77
N GLU A 27 1.17 -16.52 18.25
CA GLU A 27 1.91 -15.34 18.74
C GLU A 27 1.10 -14.05 18.58
N TYR A 28 0.51 -13.83 17.41
CA TYR A 28 -0.38 -12.67 17.20
C TYR A 28 -1.61 -12.72 18.10
N ALA A 29 -2.24 -13.87 18.27
CA ALA A 29 -3.36 -14.05 19.18
C ALA A 29 -2.96 -13.75 20.63
N GLN A 30 -1.78 -14.19 21.07
CA GLN A 30 -1.24 -13.87 22.40
C GLN A 30 -0.95 -12.38 22.57
N LEU A 31 -0.39 -11.73 21.54
CA LEU A 31 -0.17 -10.28 21.54
C LEU A 31 -1.49 -9.52 21.61
N LEU A 32 -2.49 -9.93 20.83
CA LEU A 32 -3.82 -9.35 20.86
C LEU A 32 -4.49 -9.56 22.24
N LEU A 33 -4.45 -10.76 22.78
CA LEU A 33 -5.01 -11.04 24.10
C LEU A 33 -4.28 -10.27 25.20
N ARG A 34 -2.95 -10.18 25.18
CA ARG A 34 -2.21 -9.34 26.14
C ARG A 34 -2.58 -7.86 26.02
N ARG A 35 -2.91 -7.40 24.81
CA ARG A 35 -3.23 -6.00 24.54
C ARG A 35 -4.68 -5.66 24.84
N PHE A 36 -5.61 -6.62 24.68
CA PHE A 36 -7.05 -6.42 24.87
C PHE A 36 -7.63 -7.11 26.11
N SER A 37 -6.90 -8.04 26.76
CA SER A 37 -7.32 -8.66 28.02
C SER A 37 -7.05 -7.81 29.25
N TYR A 38 -6.52 -6.60 29.09
CA TYR A 38 -6.68 -5.57 30.09
C TYR A 38 -8.15 -5.16 30.05
N ASP A 39 -8.85 -5.86 30.81
CA ASP A 39 -10.22 -5.94 31.16
C ASP A 39 -10.97 -4.61 31.01
N ILE A 40 -11.96 -4.60 30.13
CA ILE A 40 -12.98 -3.55 30.04
C ILE A 40 -13.64 -3.30 31.39
N THR A 41 -13.68 -4.28 32.30
CA THR A 41 -14.18 -4.16 33.65
C THR A 41 -13.29 -3.37 34.63
N LEU A 42 -11.97 -3.23 34.31
CA LEU A 42 -11.04 -2.40 35.08
C LEU A 42 -10.85 -0.98 34.50
N ALA A 43 -11.37 -0.71 33.33
CA ALA A 43 -11.31 0.60 32.68
C ALA A 43 -12.01 1.73 33.46
N GLY A 44 -12.80 1.38 34.48
CA GLY A 44 -13.44 2.34 35.37
C GLY A 44 -12.60 2.77 36.59
N LYS A 45 -11.42 2.23 36.83
CA LYS A 45 -10.66 2.45 38.07
C LYS A 45 -9.15 2.72 37.98
N LYS A 46 -8.53 2.70 36.82
CA LYS A 46 -7.12 3.10 36.63
C LYS A 46 -6.94 3.70 35.25
N GLU A 47 -6.30 4.87 35.19
CA GLU A 47 -5.70 5.33 33.93
C GLU A 47 -4.74 4.25 33.45
N ILE A 48 -5.14 3.54 32.40
CA ILE A 48 -4.29 2.56 31.72
C ILE A 48 -3.43 3.39 30.80
N ASP A 49 -2.16 3.55 31.17
CA ASP A 49 -1.14 4.13 30.31
C ASP A 49 -0.93 3.15 29.13
N THR A 50 -1.75 3.32 28.12
CA THR A 50 -1.60 2.59 26.85
C THR A 50 -0.37 3.16 26.16
N PRO A 51 0.69 2.36 25.94
CA PRO A 51 1.83 2.88 25.22
C PRO A 51 1.36 3.41 23.87
N PRO A 52 1.75 4.63 23.48
CA PRO A 52 1.39 5.18 22.19
C PRO A 52 1.86 4.22 21.10
N PHE A 53 0.95 3.82 20.23
CA PHE A 53 1.33 3.09 19.03
C PHE A 53 1.19 4.01 17.84
N TRP A 54 2.16 3.95 16.97
CA TRP A 54 2.16 4.71 15.73
C TRP A 54 1.81 3.78 14.58
N ILE A 55 0.89 4.21 13.75
CA ILE A 55 0.63 3.58 12.47
C ILE A 55 1.24 4.48 11.41
N ASP A 56 2.19 3.95 10.67
CA ASP A 56 2.70 4.62 9.48
C ASP A 56 1.63 4.56 8.38
N MET A 57 0.90 5.65 8.26
CA MET A 57 -0.20 5.77 7.29
C MET A 57 0.30 5.75 5.85
N SER A 58 1.51 6.23 5.59
CA SER A 58 2.12 6.18 4.26
C SER A 58 2.37 4.73 3.87
N LYS A 59 2.97 3.95 4.77
CA LYS A 59 3.20 2.53 4.55
C LYS A 59 1.92 1.71 4.45
N LEU A 60 0.92 2.03 5.26
CA LEU A 60 -0.40 1.39 5.17
C LEU A 60 -1.07 1.69 3.82
N PHE A 61 -0.96 2.91 3.35
CA PHE A 61 -1.48 3.31 2.06
C PHE A 61 -0.77 2.61 0.90
N GLU A 62 0.54 2.52 0.92
CA GLU A 62 1.29 1.72 -0.06
C GLU A 62 0.77 0.27 -0.10
N LEU A 63 0.66 -0.41 1.04
CA LEU A 63 0.14 -1.77 1.10
C LEU A 63 -1.30 -1.88 0.58
N TYR A 64 -2.13 -0.88 0.84
CA TYR A 64 -3.47 -0.80 0.28
C TYR A 64 -3.46 -0.69 -1.24
N VAL A 65 -2.65 0.22 -1.80
CA VAL A 65 -2.45 0.36 -3.26
C VAL A 65 -1.94 -0.95 -3.84
N TYR A 66 -0.93 -1.56 -3.21
CA TYR A 66 -0.40 -2.86 -3.65
C TYR A 66 -1.48 -3.93 -3.72
N SER A 67 -2.33 -4.01 -2.71
CA SER A 67 -3.44 -4.98 -2.69
C SER A 67 -4.40 -4.76 -3.86
N LYS A 68 -4.67 -3.49 -4.22
CA LYS A 68 -5.54 -3.14 -5.36
C LYS A 68 -4.91 -3.51 -6.70
N LEU A 69 -3.63 -3.20 -6.88
CA LEU A 69 -2.88 -3.56 -8.08
C LEU A 69 -2.81 -5.08 -8.25
N ARG A 70 -2.49 -5.82 -7.18
CA ARG A 70 -2.39 -7.28 -7.21
C ARG A 70 -3.73 -7.99 -7.42
N ALA A 71 -4.84 -7.39 -7.03
CA ALA A 71 -6.16 -7.94 -7.30
C ALA A 71 -6.49 -7.95 -8.81
N VAL A 72 -5.92 -7.04 -9.57
CA VAL A 72 -6.14 -6.90 -11.02
C VAL A 72 -5.01 -7.56 -11.82
N PHE A 73 -3.76 -7.28 -11.45
CA PHE A 73 -2.56 -7.73 -12.17
C PHE A 73 -1.92 -8.89 -11.40
N THR A 74 -2.26 -10.11 -11.79
CA THR A 74 -1.86 -11.34 -11.09
C THR A 74 -0.48 -11.84 -11.49
N GLY A 75 0.03 -11.44 -12.66
CA GLY A 75 1.35 -11.82 -13.16
C GLY A 75 2.48 -11.29 -12.26
N ARG A 76 3.49 -12.15 -12.00
CA ARG A 76 4.59 -11.81 -11.09
C ARG A 76 5.40 -10.60 -11.55
N LYS A 77 5.54 -10.38 -12.86
CA LYS A 77 6.27 -9.27 -13.46
C LYS A 77 5.39 -8.04 -13.73
N GLU A 78 4.07 -8.16 -13.63
CA GLU A 78 3.14 -7.07 -13.94
C GLU A 78 3.16 -5.98 -12.87
N VAL A 79 3.29 -6.38 -11.59
CA VAL A 79 3.45 -5.47 -10.46
C VAL A 79 4.65 -5.92 -9.64
N GLN A 80 5.68 -5.11 -9.60
CA GLN A 80 6.82 -5.30 -8.73
C GLN A 80 6.75 -4.24 -7.62
N TYR A 81 6.84 -4.67 -6.37
CA TYR A 81 6.68 -3.85 -5.18
C TYR A 81 7.98 -3.75 -4.41
N HIS A 82 8.30 -2.57 -3.85
CA HIS A 82 9.54 -2.30 -3.12
C HIS A 82 10.78 -2.68 -3.93
N VAL A 83 10.87 -2.14 -5.14
CA VAL A 83 11.98 -2.44 -6.03
C VAL A 83 13.21 -1.64 -5.62
N LYS A 84 14.25 -2.35 -5.23
CA LYS A 84 15.48 -1.77 -4.70
C LYS A 84 16.67 -2.10 -5.57
N GLU A 85 17.52 -1.09 -5.77
CA GLU A 85 18.87 -1.29 -6.27
C GLU A 85 19.79 -0.19 -5.73
N ARG A 86 20.99 -0.61 -5.27
CA ARG A 86 22.01 0.24 -4.64
C ARG A 86 21.47 1.00 -3.43
N ARG A 87 21.10 2.16 -3.36
CA ARG A 87 20.53 2.92 -2.24
C ARG A 87 19.21 3.57 -2.60
N GLN A 88 18.63 3.11 -3.69
CA GLN A 88 17.37 3.64 -4.22
C GLN A 88 16.29 2.59 -4.08
N GLU A 89 15.13 3.04 -3.67
CA GLU A 89 13.94 2.22 -3.52
C GLU A 89 12.77 2.98 -4.14
N LEU A 90 11.99 2.31 -4.95
CA LEU A 90 10.76 2.83 -5.50
C LEU A 90 9.59 1.92 -5.12
N ASP A 91 8.40 2.49 -5.01
CA ASP A 91 7.25 1.75 -4.50
C ASP A 91 6.85 0.65 -5.48
N TYR A 92 6.60 0.99 -6.75
CA TYR A 92 6.18 -0.01 -7.74
C TYR A 92 6.76 0.24 -9.12
N LEU A 93 7.00 -0.89 -9.82
CA LEU A 93 7.05 -0.93 -11.28
C LEU A 93 5.79 -1.64 -11.77
N LEU A 94 5.04 -1.00 -12.63
CA LEU A 94 3.80 -1.50 -13.20
C LEU A 94 3.98 -1.71 -14.71
N LYS A 95 3.89 -2.97 -15.16
CA LYS A 95 3.99 -3.37 -16.56
C LYS A 95 2.92 -4.42 -16.88
N PRO A 96 1.63 -4.04 -16.93
CA PRO A 96 0.58 -4.97 -17.31
C PRO A 96 0.79 -5.45 -18.75
N THR A 97 0.47 -6.70 -19.00
CA THR A 97 0.67 -7.32 -20.31
C THR A 97 -0.17 -6.64 -21.42
N GLU A 98 -1.34 -6.17 -21.03
CA GLU A 98 -2.31 -5.59 -21.98
C GLU A 98 -2.13 -4.06 -22.15
N TRP A 99 -1.24 -3.43 -21.37
CA TRP A 99 -0.97 -2.01 -21.50
C TRP A 99 0.18 -1.76 -22.47
N ALA A 100 0.09 -0.66 -23.21
CA ALA A 100 1.11 -0.33 -24.20
C ALA A 100 2.48 -0.01 -23.60
N GLU A 101 2.50 0.55 -22.39
CA GLU A 101 3.72 1.07 -21.78
C GLU A 101 3.75 0.84 -20.27
N PRO A 102 4.93 0.70 -19.67
CA PRO A 102 5.09 0.56 -18.23
C PRO A 102 5.07 1.91 -17.52
N TYR A 103 4.88 1.82 -16.18
CA TYR A 103 4.90 2.95 -15.26
C TYR A 103 5.87 2.75 -14.11
N VAL A 104 6.56 3.82 -13.73
CA VAL A 104 7.07 4.00 -12.38
C VAL A 104 5.95 4.60 -11.56
N VAL A 105 5.55 3.92 -10.50
CA VAL A 105 4.41 4.30 -9.68
C VAL A 105 4.85 4.55 -8.25
N ASP A 106 4.33 5.61 -7.66
CA ASP A 106 4.60 6.01 -6.29
C ASP A 106 3.27 6.29 -5.55
N ALA A 107 3.14 5.78 -4.32
CA ALA A 107 1.95 5.94 -3.50
C ALA A 107 2.17 7.01 -2.43
N LYS A 108 1.59 8.17 -2.61
CA LYS A 108 1.73 9.29 -1.67
C LYS A 108 0.46 9.47 -0.83
N TYR A 109 0.55 9.20 0.47
CA TYR A 109 -0.55 9.48 1.41
C TYR A 109 -0.70 10.99 1.65
N LYS A 110 -1.17 11.69 0.62
CA LYS A 110 -1.35 13.15 0.62
C LYS A 110 -2.73 13.52 0.01
N PRO A 111 -3.83 13.53 0.80
CA PRO A 111 -5.18 13.81 0.29
C PRO A 111 -5.30 15.13 -0.50
N ARG A 112 -4.50 16.14 -0.12
CA ARG A 112 -4.45 17.46 -0.78
C ARG A 112 -4.10 17.43 -2.27
N TYR A 113 -3.64 16.31 -2.81
CA TYR A 113 -3.33 16.21 -4.24
C TYR A 113 -4.57 16.20 -5.14
N GLY A 114 -5.74 15.89 -4.58
CA GLY A 114 -7.04 16.04 -5.23
C GLY A 114 -7.52 17.50 -5.28
N GLU A 115 -7.04 18.34 -4.35
CA GLU A 115 -7.38 19.76 -4.29
C GLU A 115 -6.55 20.58 -5.28
N ARG A 116 -6.84 21.90 -5.36
CA ARG A 116 -6.18 22.85 -6.28
C ARG A 116 -4.65 22.97 -6.12
N GLY A 117 -4.07 22.36 -5.08
CA GLY A 117 -2.64 22.46 -4.76
C GLY A 117 -1.72 21.62 -5.66
N GLY A 118 -2.23 20.63 -6.37
CA GLY A 118 -1.42 19.77 -7.24
C GLY A 118 -0.35 18.94 -6.53
N ILE A 119 0.49 18.27 -7.33
CA ILE A 119 1.63 17.48 -6.85
C ILE A 119 2.77 18.42 -6.43
N THR A 120 3.46 18.11 -5.33
CA THR A 120 4.63 18.90 -4.93
C THR A 120 5.79 18.70 -5.90
N ILE A 121 6.60 19.74 -6.08
CA ILE A 121 7.78 19.70 -6.97
C ILE A 121 8.75 18.58 -6.55
N ASP A 122 8.92 18.37 -5.24
CA ASP A 122 9.84 17.36 -4.72
C ASP A 122 9.37 15.94 -5.04
N ASP A 123 8.06 15.65 -4.87
CA ASP A 123 7.51 14.34 -5.24
C ASP A 123 7.59 14.10 -6.76
N ALA A 124 7.33 15.15 -7.56
CA ALA A 124 7.47 15.03 -9.01
C ALA A 124 8.92 14.77 -9.44
N ARG A 125 9.89 15.44 -8.82
CA ARG A 125 11.33 15.25 -9.07
C ARG A 125 11.77 13.85 -8.67
N GLU A 126 11.33 13.37 -7.50
CA GLU A 126 11.65 12.02 -7.01
C GLU A 126 11.20 10.95 -8.00
N VAL A 127 9.92 10.95 -8.36
CA VAL A 127 9.35 9.93 -9.26
C VAL A 127 9.92 10.06 -10.68
N SER A 128 10.12 11.29 -11.18
CA SER A 128 10.79 11.53 -12.48
C SER A 128 12.25 11.06 -12.47
N GLY A 129 12.93 11.17 -11.32
CA GLY A 129 14.27 10.65 -11.14
C GLY A 129 14.31 9.13 -11.28
N TYR A 130 13.38 8.43 -10.61
CA TYR A 130 13.28 6.97 -10.72
C TYR A 130 13.02 6.50 -12.16
N ALA A 131 12.19 7.21 -12.90
CA ALA A 131 11.88 6.89 -14.30
C ALA A 131 13.05 7.05 -15.27
N ARG A 132 14.20 7.56 -14.80
CA ARG A 132 15.43 7.74 -15.58
C ARG A 132 16.59 6.85 -15.14
N LEU A 133 16.36 5.98 -14.16
CA LEU A 133 17.42 5.08 -13.69
C LEU A 133 17.60 3.91 -14.67
N SER A 134 18.79 3.72 -15.17
CA SER A 134 19.12 2.66 -16.14
C SER A 134 18.72 1.26 -15.64
N TRP A 135 18.89 1.00 -14.36
CA TRP A 135 18.49 -0.28 -13.78
C TRP A 135 16.96 -0.52 -13.78
N VAL A 136 16.15 0.56 -13.76
CA VAL A 136 14.68 0.46 -13.89
C VAL A 136 14.31 -0.02 -15.29
N TYR A 137 14.99 0.50 -16.32
CA TYR A 137 14.82 0.00 -17.69
C TYR A 137 15.19 -1.48 -17.80
N GLY A 138 16.31 -1.89 -17.20
CA GLY A 138 16.70 -3.29 -17.14
C GLY A 138 15.67 -4.20 -16.44
N LYS A 139 15.05 -3.74 -15.34
CA LYS A 139 13.98 -4.48 -14.65
C LYS A 139 12.71 -4.62 -15.50
N LEU A 140 12.49 -3.69 -16.40
CA LEU A 140 11.34 -3.66 -17.31
C LEU A 140 11.64 -4.31 -18.67
N ASP A 141 12.84 -4.87 -18.85
CA ASP A 141 13.30 -5.41 -20.13
C ASP A 141 13.14 -4.38 -21.29
N LEU A 142 13.61 -3.13 -21.06
CA LEU A 142 13.58 -2.01 -22.01
C LEU A 142 14.97 -1.52 -22.32
N ASP A 143 15.16 -1.04 -23.55
CA ASP A 143 16.36 -0.31 -23.96
C ASP A 143 16.19 1.19 -23.63
N ALA A 144 17.04 1.70 -22.74
CA ALA A 144 16.93 3.07 -22.24
C ALA A 144 17.21 4.13 -23.34
N ASP A 145 17.97 3.78 -24.37
CA ASP A 145 18.34 4.67 -25.47
C ASP A 145 17.32 4.63 -26.62
N ALA A 146 16.53 3.56 -26.72
CA ALA A 146 15.59 3.32 -27.80
C ALA A 146 14.15 3.72 -27.51
N VAL A 147 13.80 3.95 -26.24
CA VAL A 147 12.40 4.22 -25.82
C VAL A 147 12.23 5.62 -25.23
N ALA A 148 11.02 6.15 -25.33
CA ALA A 148 10.65 7.36 -24.61
C ALA A 148 10.78 7.16 -23.09
N PRO A 149 10.98 8.24 -22.30
CA PRO A 149 11.04 8.14 -20.85
C PRO A 149 9.83 7.37 -20.27
N ILE A 150 10.07 6.48 -19.30
CA ILE A 150 9.01 5.70 -18.67
C ILE A 150 7.96 6.65 -18.08
N LYS A 151 6.69 6.28 -18.21
CA LYS A 151 5.58 7.04 -17.61
C LYS A 151 5.68 7.04 -16.09
N CYS A 152 5.41 8.19 -15.46
CA CYS A 152 5.33 8.35 -14.02
C CYS A 152 3.86 8.43 -13.59
N LEU A 153 3.52 7.76 -12.48
CA LEU A 153 2.18 7.82 -11.91
C LEU A 153 2.26 8.00 -10.39
N ILE A 154 1.63 9.05 -9.88
CA ILE A 154 1.38 9.18 -8.44
C ILE A 154 -0.05 8.74 -8.14
N ILE A 155 -0.17 7.85 -7.14
CA ILE A 155 -1.44 7.41 -6.58
C ILE A 155 -1.62 8.07 -5.21
N TYR A 156 -2.74 8.73 -4.96
CA TYR A 156 -3.04 9.41 -3.71
C TYR A 156 -4.45 9.10 -3.21
N PRO A 157 -4.73 9.27 -1.90
CA PRO A 157 -6.08 9.10 -1.38
C PRO A 157 -6.96 10.29 -1.76
N ASP A 158 -8.12 10.01 -2.34
CA ASP A 158 -9.12 11.00 -2.69
C ASP A 158 -10.51 10.49 -2.30
N GLN A 159 -11.08 11.09 -1.26
CA GLN A 159 -12.41 10.73 -0.76
C GLN A 159 -13.53 11.54 -1.40
N GLU A 160 -13.20 12.61 -2.10
CA GLU A 160 -14.17 13.54 -2.72
C GLU A 160 -14.56 13.10 -4.14
N GLN A 161 -13.81 12.20 -4.75
CA GLN A 161 -14.17 11.68 -6.07
C GLN A 161 -15.60 11.13 -6.08
N GLU A 162 -16.40 11.55 -7.06
CA GLU A 162 -17.76 11.05 -7.24
C GLU A 162 -17.74 9.56 -7.61
N GLU A 163 -16.90 9.17 -8.56
CA GLU A 163 -16.73 7.80 -8.99
C GLU A 163 -15.51 7.13 -8.37
N ARG A 164 -15.67 5.84 -8.04
CA ARG A 164 -14.57 5.04 -7.52
C ARG A 164 -13.64 4.63 -8.65
N PHE A 165 -12.44 5.16 -8.69
CA PHE A 165 -11.42 4.70 -9.63
C PHE A 165 -11.12 3.20 -9.43
N THR A 166 -11.03 2.47 -10.54
CA THR A 166 -10.69 1.05 -10.54
C THR A 166 -9.66 0.76 -11.63
N PHE A 167 -8.58 0.09 -11.25
CA PHE A 167 -7.64 -0.43 -12.24
C PHE A 167 -8.30 -1.50 -13.08
N THR A 168 -8.00 -1.51 -14.38
CA THR A 168 -8.48 -2.50 -15.33
C THR A 168 -7.31 -3.18 -16.02
N ARG A 169 -7.44 -4.50 -16.27
CA ARG A 169 -6.40 -5.25 -16.97
C ARG A 169 -6.46 -5.02 -18.48
N THR A 170 -7.66 -4.98 -19.03
CA THR A 170 -7.92 -5.00 -20.47
C THR A 170 -7.54 -3.72 -21.21
N ALA A 171 -7.44 -2.61 -20.51
CA ALA A 171 -7.07 -1.33 -21.10
C ALA A 171 -6.34 -0.46 -20.06
N GLU A 172 -5.41 0.35 -20.53
CA GLU A 172 -4.78 1.40 -19.72
C GLU A 172 -5.86 2.43 -19.34
N PRO A 173 -6.07 2.69 -18.03
CA PRO A 173 -7.04 3.70 -17.60
C PRO A 173 -6.61 5.09 -18.02
N GLN A 174 -7.56 6.01 -18.16
CA GLN A 174 -7.23 7.43 -18.31
C GLN A 174 -6.83 8.00 -16.97
N PHE A 175 -5.53 8.28 -16.83
CA PHE A 175 -5.00 8.99 -15.67
C PHE A 175 -4.99 10.50 -15.95
N GLU A 176 -5.17 11.29 -14.89
CA GLU A 176 -5.06 12.76 -14.99
C GLU A 176 -3.61 13.15 -15.28
N LYS A 177 -3.40 13.89 -16.37
CA LYS A 177 -2.06 14.35 -16.75
C LYS A 177 -1.65 15.56 -15.91
N VAL A 178 -0.44 15.53 -15.39
CA VAL A 178 0.18 16.67 -14.72
C VAL A 178 0.87 17.50 -15.80
N SER A 179 0.27 18.67 -16.14
CA SER A 179 0.62 19.47 -17.31
C SER A 179 2.06 19.99 -17.33
N GLU A 180 2.63 20.23 -16.14
CA GLU A 180 3.98 20.77 -15.96
C GLU A 180 5.09 19.74 -16.23
N TYR A 181 4.72 18.47 -16.36
CA TYR A 181 5.68 17.39 -16.52
C TYR A 181 5.39 16.51 -17.74
N VAL A 182 6.45 16.08 -18.40
CA VAL A 182 6.35 15.16 -19.53
C VAL A 182 6.06 13.75 -19.04
N ARG A 183 5.00 13.10 -19.58
CA ARG A 183 4.63 11.69 -19.28
C ARG A 183 4.40 11.42 -17.79
N PHE A 184 3.84 12.41 -17.10
CA PHE A 184 3.58 12.35 -15.68
C PHE A 184 2.07 12.43 -15.42
N TYR A 185 1.59 11.53 -14.58
CA TYR A 185 0.16 11.34 -14.34
C TYR A 185 -0.10 11.21 -12.83
N LYS A 186 -1.33 11.47 -12.44
CA LYS A 186 -1.83 11.22 -11.10
C LYS A 186 -3.20 10.56 -11.12
N VAL A 187 -3.53 9.86 -10.04
CA VAL A 187 -4.85 9.29 -9.83
C VAL A 187 -5.19 9.25 -8.35
N GLY A 188 -6.38 9.73 -8.02
CA GLY A 188 -6.97 9.58 -6.69
C GLY A 188 -7.64 8.21 -6.54
N ILE A 189 -7.55 7.62 -5.35
CA ILE A 189 -8.30 6.41 -5.02
C ILE A 189 -9.04 6.57 -3.70
N LYS A 190 -10.28 6.10 -3.64
CA LYS A 190 -11.06 6.10 -2.39
C LYS A 190 -10.53 5.06 -1.41
N LEU A 191 -10.31 5.50 -0.17
CA LEU A 191 -10.04 4.60 0.94
C LEU A 191 -11.32 3.91 1.40
N PRO A 192 -11.22 2.72 2.02
CA PRO A 192 -12.37 2.08 2.63
C PRO A 192 -12.89 2.94 3.80
N VAL A 193 -14.19 3.15 3.83
CA VAL A 193 -14.87 3.82 4.94
C VAL A 193 -15.43 2.75 5.86
N ILE A 194 -15.16 2.85 7.15
CA ILE A 194 -15.81 2.00 8.14
C ILE A 194 -17.27 2.44 8.16
N ALA A 195 -18.18 1.56 7.75
CA ALA A 195 -19.60 1.80 7.96
C ALA A 195 -19.83 1.95 9.46
N SER A 196 -20.25 3.13 9.90
CA SER A 196 -20.69 3.31 11.28
C SER A 196 -21.82 2.30 11.52
N ARG A 197 -21.59 1.34 12.41
CA ARG A 197 -22.70 0.58 12.95
C ARG A 197 -23.57 1.62 13.68
N ASN A 198 -24.70 1.97 13.09
CA ASN A 198 -25.70 2.71 13.83
C ASN A 198 -26.02 1.91 15.11
N PRO A 199 -26.06 2.60 16.25
CA PRO A 199 -26.37 1.97 17.53
C PRO A 199 -27.77 1.37 17.55
#